data_9bcd075b9d0d0f4b0e8137c2d084519f
#
_entry.id   9bcd075b9d0d0f4b0e8137c2d084519f
#
_cell.length_a   1.000
_cell.length_b   1.000
_cell.length_c   1.000
_cell.angle_alpha   90.00
_cell.angle_beta   90.00
_cell.angle_gamma   90.00
#
_symmetry.space_group_name_H-M   'P 1'
#
loop_
_entity.id
_entity.type
_entity.pdbx_description
1 polymer ?
#
loop_
_entity_poly.entity_id
_entity_poly.type
_entity_poly.pdbx_seq_one_letter_code
_entity_poly.pdbx_strand_id
1 'polypeptide(L)'
;FVLLTNAPRPNSTVIDFLKKMGLKKFYEDVYTSGEASLKYLMENFLNSKFYHIGPPRDFDLFKRFEQNKVSNINQADYFICTGLFEDHETKLEYYKDLLEKFSNKKFVCTNPDLIVDRGDVREFCAGSVAKIFEEIGGKVIYFGKPYPPVYNLSANINGKNVLCIGDNM
;
A
#
# COMPACT_ATOMS: atom_id res chain seq x y z
N PHE A 1 0.40 1.34 -23.74
CA PHE A 1 -0.21 0.77 -22.54
C PHE A 1 0.45 1.31 -21.28
N VAL A 2 -0.24 1.20 -20.16
CA VAL A 2 0.27 1.56 -18.83
C VAL A 2 0.39 0.31 -17.97
N LEU A 3 1.32 0.33 -17.03
CA LEU A 3 1.49 -0.75 -16.05
C LEU A 3 0.85 -0.34 -14.72
N LEU A 4 0.01 -1.22 -14.15
CA LEU A 4 -0.61 -1.06 -12.85
C LEU A 4 -0.10 -2.13 -11.87
N THR A 5 0.35 -1.70 -10.69
CA THR A 5 0.86 -2.63 -9.67
C THR A 5 0.37 -2.24 -8.26
N ASN A 6 0.18 -3.24 -7.41
CA ASN A 6 -0.12 -3.06 -5.99
C ASN A 6 1.14 -2.86 -5.13
N ALA A 7 2.27 -2.52 -5.76
CA ALA A 7 3.50 -2.21 -5.03
C ALA A 7 3.30 -0.99 -4.11
N PRO A 8 3.55 -1.10 -2.80
CA PRO A 8 3.40 -0.01 -1.83
C PRO A 8 4.59 0.97 -1.90
N ARG A 9 4.95 1.42 -3.10
CA ARG A 9 6.13 2.24 -3.37
C ARG A 9 5.81 3.36 -4.36
N PRO A 10 6.61 4.45 -4.38
CA PRO A 10 6.51 5.47 -5.41
C PRO A 10 6.69 4.89 -6.83
N ASN A 11 6.06 5.50 -7.83
CA ASN A 11 6.20 5.10 -9.23
C ASN A 11 7.67 5.02 -9.66
N SER A 12 8.50 6.02 -9.26
CA SER A 12 9.92 6.08 -9.60
C SER A 12 10.71 4.86 -9.14
N THR A 13 10.42 4.37 -7.93
CA THR A 13 11.10 3.19 -7.36
C THR A 13 10.81 1.93 -8.21
N VAL A 14 9.57 1.75 -8.65
CA VAL A 14 9.19 0.62 -9.51
C VAL A 14 9.78 0.76 -10.91
N ILE A 15 9.79 1.95 -11.48
CA ILE A 15 10.42 2.22 -12.78
C ILE A 15 11.91 1.86 -12.74
N ASP A 16 12.62 2.25 -11.70
CA ASP A 16 14.05 1.94 -11.56
C ASP A 16 14.31 0.44 -11.34
N PHE A 17 13.41 -0.25 -10.66
CA PHE A 17 13.47 -1.70 -10.54
C PHE A 17 13.28 -2.39 -11.90
N LEU A 18 12.28 -1.99 -12.69
CA LEU A 18 12.04 -2.53 -14.03
C LEU A 18 13.24 -2.31 -14.95
N LYS A 19 13.89 -1.14 -14.90
CA LYS A 19 15.13 -0.87 -15.66
C LYS A 19 16.26 -1.82 -15.23
N LYS A 20 16.46 -2.05 -13.93
CA LYS A 20 17.46 -2.99 -13.41
C LYS A 20 17.22 -4.43 -13.86
N MET A 21 15.96 -4.82 -14.03
CA MET A 21 15.59 -6.12 -14.60
C MET A 21 15.82 -6.19 -16.13
N GLY A 22 16.25 -5.13 -16.76
CA GLY A 22 16.49 -5.08 -18.21
C GLY A 22 15.21 -4.87 -19.02
N LEU A 23 14.09 -4.52 -18.41
CA LEU A 23 12.86 -4.25 -19.14
C LEU A 23 13.02 -2.98 -19.98
N LYS A 24 12.93 -3.12 -21.30
CA LYS A 24 12.89 -1.98 -22.21
C LYS A 24 11.60 -1.21 -22.03
N LYS A 25 11.64 0.12 -22.22
CA LYS A 25 10.46 0.98 -22.07
C LYS A 25 9.49 0.78 -23.25
N PHE A 26 8.62 -0.23 -23.15
CA PHE A 26 7.50 -0.45 -24.08
C PHE A 26 6.16 0.08 -23.53
N TYR A 27 6.15 0.57 -22.29
CA TYR A 27 4.98 1.11 -21.62
C TYR A 27 5.04 2.63 -21.60
N GLU A 28 3.89 3.27 -21.55
CA GLU A 28 3.77 4.72 -21.48
C GLU A 28 4.13 5.21 -20.07
N ASP A 29 3.56 4.56 -19.05
CA ASP A 29 3.85 4.90 -17.65
C ASP A 29 3.61 3.70 -16.71
N VAL A 30 4.01 3.87 -15.45
CA VAL A 30 3.80 2.92 -14.34
C VAL A 30 3.02 3.64 -13.24
N TYR A 31 1.95 3.02 -12.77
CA TYR A 31 1.15 3.51 -11.67
C TYR A 31 1.10 2.50 -10.55
N THR A 32 1.45 2.93 -9.34
CA THR A 32 1.52 2.08 -8.15
C THR A 32 0.43 2.42 -7.16
N SER A 33 0.03 1.44 -6.36
CA SER A 33 -0.85 1.69 -5.22
C SER A 33 -0.19 2.62 -4.18
N GLY A 34 1.14 2.54 -4.06
CA GLY A 34 1.92 3.45 -3.23
C GLY A 34 1.78 4.90 -3.65
N GLU A 35 1.92 5.21 -4.96
CA GLU A 35 1.75 6.59 -5.46
C GLU A 35 0.32 7.10 -5.24
N ALA A 36 -0.69 6.25 -5.48
CA ALA A 36 -2.08 6.62 -5.24
C ALA A 36 -2.34 6.93 -3.75
N SER A 37 -1.79 6.13 -2.85
CA SER A 37 -1.88 6.38 -1.42
C SER A 37 -1.10 7.62 -0.98
N LEU A 38 0.10 7.84 -1.54
CA LEU A 38 0.92 9.00 -1.25
C LEU A 38 0.19 10.32 -1.58
N LYS A 39 -0.43 10.38 -2.76
CA LYS A 39 -1.23 11.55 -3.15
C LYS A 39 -2.33 11.83 -2.13
N TYR A 40 -3.10 10.82 -1.77
CA TYR A 40 -4.17 10.92 -0.78
C TYR A 40 -3.64 11.35 0.60
N LEU A 41 -2.53 10.78 1.05
CA LEU A 41 -1.91 11.11 2.34
C LEU A 41 -1.46 12.57 2.39
N MET A 42 -0.85 13.06 1.32
CA MET A 42 -0.43 14.46 1.23
C MET A 42 -1.61 15.45 1.23
N GLU A 43 -2.73 15.09 0.60
CA GLU A 43 -3.94 15.93 0.54
C GLU A 43 -4.72 15.93 1.86
N ASN A 44 -4.69 14.84 2.63
CA ASN A 44 -5.59 14.64 3.78
C ASN A 44 -4.89 14.57 5.14
N PHE A 45 -3.59 14.20 5.18
CA PHE A 45 -2.88 13.86 6.43
C PHE A 45 -1.48 14.47 6.56
N LEU A 46 -1.12 15.47 5.75
CA LEU A 46 0.23 16.01 5.67
C LEU A 46 0.82 16.42 7.03
N ASN A 47 -0.02 16.90 7.96
CA ASN A 47 0.38 17.37 9.28
C ASN A 47 -0.01 16.41 10.42
N SER A 48 -0.55 15.23 10.10
CA SER A 48 -1.01 14.26 11.09
C SER A 48 0.08 13.25 11.40
N LYS A 49 0.15 12.80 12.65
CA LYS A 49 1.11 11.78 13.08
C LYS A 49 0.65 10.39 12.64
N PHE A 50 1.57 9.59 12.12
CA PHE A 50 1.24 8.24 11.69
C PHE A 50 2.15 7.19 12.33
N TYR A 51 1.58 6.00 12.54
CA TYR A 51 2.32 4.80 12.86
C TYR A 51 2.40 3.93 11.62
N HIS A 52 3.64 3.52 11.25
CA HIS A 52 3.87 2.68 10.07
C HIS A 52 3.86 1.20 10.46
N ILE A 53 3.02 0.43 9.79
CA ILE A 53 2.96 -1.03 9.84
C ILE A 53 3.52 -1.55 8.53
N GLY A 54 4.67 -2.22 8.60
CA GLY A 54 5.35 -2.74 7.42
C GLY A 54 6.86 -2.78 7.59
N PRO A 55 7.56 -3.36 6.61
CA PRO A 55 9.00 -3.50 6.67
C PRO A 55 9.71 -2.15 6.48
N PRO A 56 10.91 -1.97 7.07
CA PRO A 56 11.68 -0.72 6.94
C PRO A 56 11.98 -0.32 5.49
N ARG A 57 12.10 -1.28 4.60
CA ARG A 57 12.40 -1.07 3.16
C ARG A 57 11.33 -0.25 2.41
N ASP A 58 10.11 -0.13 2.96
CA ASP A 58 9.02 0.64 2.35
C ASP A 58 9.00 2.11 2.77
N PHE A 59 10.06 2.55 3.47
CA PHE A 59 10.18 3.90 4.00
C PHE A 59 10.19 5.01 2.93
N ASP A 60 10.60 4.70 1.71
CA ASP A 60 10.64 5.64 0.59
C ASP A 60 9.25 6.23 0.26
N LEU A 61 8.16 5.50 0.59
CA LEU A 61 6.80 5.94 0.36
C LEU A 61 6.45 7.23 1.11
N PHE A 62 6.92 7.39 2.35
CA PHE A 62 6.56 8.53 3.20
C PHE A 62 7.73 9.42 3.59
N LYS A 63 8.85 9.33 2.87
CA LYS A 63 10.05 10.15 3.08
C LYS A 63 9.75 11.66 3.12
N ARG A 64 8.75 12.13 2.36
CA ARG A 64 8.39 13.56 2.28
C ARG A 64 7.76 14.11 3.58
N PHE A 65 7.23 13.25 4.44
CA PHE A 65 6.59 13.59 5.72
C PHE A 65 7.02 12.66 6.85
N GLU A 66 8.26 12.16 6.77
CA GLU A 66 8.84 11.24 7.76
C GLU A 66 8.88 11.82 9.19
N GLN A 67 8.97 13.15 9.31
CA GLN A 67 8.93 13.85 10.59
C GLN A 67 7.62 13.61 11.37
N ASN A 68 6.57 13.18 10.70
CA ASN A 68 5.28 12.87 11.31
C ASN A 68 5.17 11.40 11.76
N LYS A 69 6.17 10.55 11.45
CA LYS A 69 6.22 9.16 11.89
C LYS A 69 6.44 9.10 13.39
N VAL A 70 5.62 8.30 14.08
CA VAL A 70 5.79 8.02 15.51
C VAL A 70 6.18 6.57 15.74
N SER A 71 7.01 6.34 16.77
CA SER A 71 7.42 4.99 17.18
C SER A 71 6.42 4.36 18.17
N ASN A 72 5.64 5.18 18.86
CA ASN A 72 4.62 4.71 19.79
C ASN A 72 3.23 4.81 19.12
N ILE A 73 2.56 3.68 18.96
CA ILE A 73 1.24 3.57 18.32
C ILE A 73 0.16 4.44 19.00
N ASN A 74 0.28 4.68 20.31
CA ASN A 74 -0.66 5.52 21.05
C ASN A 74 -0.62 7.00 20.60
N GLN A 75 0.49 7.44 20.03
CA GLN A 75 0.70 8.83 19.58
C GLN A 75 0.24 9.06 18.14
N ALA A 76 -0.13 7.99 17.42
CA ALA A 76 -0.56 8.10 16.04
C ALA A 76 -1.99 8.63 15.92
N ASP A 77 -2.22 9.48 14.93
CA ASP A 77 -3.57 9.92 14.53
C ASP A 77 -4.20 8.90 13.57
N TYR A 78 -3.36 8.21 12.78
CA TYR A 78 -3.77 7.20 11.81
C TYR A 78 -2.64 6.19 11.55
N PHE A 79 -2.97 5.12 10.82
CA PHE A 79 -2.03 4.07 10.44
C PHE A 79 -1.77 4.04 8.95
N ILE A 80 -0.49 3.80 8.56
CA ILE A 80 -0.11 3.46 7.20
C ILE A 80 0.40 2.03 7.20
N CYS A 81 -0.26 1.14 6.46
CA CYS A 81 0.15 -0.25 6.32
C CYS A 81 0.67 -0.50 4.90
N THR A 82 1.95 -0.84 4.79
CA THR A 82 2.63 -1.21 3.53
C THR A 82 2.88 -2.72 3.44
N GLY A 83 2.84 -3.42 4.56
CA GLY A 83 3.12 -4.85 4.68
C GLY A 83 3.08 -5.30 6.13
N LEU A 84 3.76 -6.40 6.41
CA LEU A 84 3.97 -6.92 7.75
C LEU A 84 5.35 -6.50 8.28
N PHE A 85 5.54 -6.55 9.60
CA PHE A 85 6.85 -6.38 10.21
C PHE A 85 7.72 -7.62 9.93
N GLU A 86 9.03 -7.42 9.72
CA GLU A 86 9.97 -8.50 9.37
C GLU A 86 10.05 -9.60 10.43
N ASP A 87 9.86 -9.27 11.69
CA ASP A 87 9.85 -10.22 12.84
C ASP A 87 8.47 -10.86 13.09
N HIS A 88 7.43 -10.44 12.32
CA HIS A 88 6.04 -10.89 12.48
C HIS A 88 5.36 -11.22 11.14
N GLU A 89 6.11 -11.63 10.14
CA GLU A 89 5.62 -11.87 8.76
C GLU A 89 4.57 -12.98 8.66
N THR A 90 4.53 -13.91 9.61
CA THR A 90 3.59 -15.05 9.62
C THR A 90 2.59 -15.01 10.78
N LYS A 91 2.67 -13.98 11.65
CA LYS A 91 1.92 -13.94 12.91
C LYS A 91 0.76 -12.95 12.83
N LEU A 92 -0.30 -13.29 12.12
CA LEU A 92 -1.44 -12.39 11.95
C LEU A 92 -2.13 -12.02 13.27
N GLU A 93 -2.16 -12.91 14.26
CA GLU A 93 -2.74 -12.63 15.58
C GLU A 93 -2.05 -11.47 16.30
N TYR A 94 -0.73 -11.31 16.09
CA TYR A 94 0.01 -10.16 16.61
C TYR A 94 -0.60 -8.82 16.20
N TYR A 95 -1.08 -8.71 14.97
CA TYR A 95 -1.69 -7.45 14.46
C TYR A 95 -3.07 -7.20 15.05
N LYS A 96 -3.80 -8.25 15.39
CA LYS A 96 -5.06 -8.12 16.11
C LYS A 96 -4.84 -7.53 17.49
N ASP A 97 -3.92 -8.11 18.26
CA ASP A 97 -3.57 -7.63 19.61
C ASP A 97 -3.03 -6.19 19.57
N LEU A 98 -2.20 -5.87 18.56
CA LEU A 98 -1.63 -4.54 18.36
C LEU A 98 -2.71 -3.47 18.09
N LEU A 99 -3.76 -3.83 17.34
CA LEU A 99 -4.68 -2.88 16.75
C LEU A 99 -6.05 -2.83 17.46
N GLU A 100 -6.41 -3.81 18.30
CA GLU A 100 -7.76 -3.94 18.88
C GLU A 100 -8.27 -2.70 19.62
N LYS A 101 -7.36 -1.93 20.26
CA LYS A 101 -7.69 -0.71 21.02
C LYS A 101 -7.83 0.54 20.15
N PHE A 102 -7.57 0.42 18.84
CA PHE A 102 -7.44 1.55 17.93
C PHE A 102 -8.40 1.49 16.74
N SER A 103 -9.48 0.69 16.82
CA SER A 103 -10.45 0.51 15.74
C SER A 103 -11.17 1.81 15.32
N ASN A 104 -11.12 2.84 16.18
CA ASN A 104 -11.66 4.17 15.87
C ASN A 104 -10.76 5.05 15.01
N LYS A 105 -9.49 4.65 14.81
CA LYS A 105 -8.53 5.38 13.97
C LYS A 105 -8.69 5.02 12.50
N LYS A 106 -8.21 5.89 11.61
CA LYS A 106 -8.15 5.59 10.18
C LYS A 106 -6.97 4.68 9.87
N PHE A 107 -7.17 3.74 8.97
CA PHE A 107 -6.16 2.80 8.52
C PHE A 107 -6.02 2.91 7.00
N VAL A 108 -4.85 3.28 6.52
CA VAL A 108 -4.52 3.41 5.09
C VAL A 108 -3.74 2.18 4.66
N CYS A 109 -4.35 1.33 3.84
CA CYS A 109 -3.74 0.14 3.26
C CYS A 109 -3.20 0.47 1.87
N THR A 110 -1.88 0.41 1.71
CA THR A 110 -1.20 0.79 0.46
C THR A 110 -0.97 -0.39 -0.49
N ASN A 111 -1.26 -1.62 -0.06
CA ASN A 111 -1.26 -2.83 -0.86
C ASN A 111 -2.41 -3.73 -0.43
N PRO A 112 -3.52 -3.82 -1.20
CA PRO A 112 -4.70 -4.57 -0.80
C PRO A 112 -4.58 -6.08 -1.00
N ASP A 113 -3.49 -6.58 -1.59
CA ASP A 113 -3.26 -8.01 -1.73
C ASP A 113 -3.21 -8.68 -0.36
N LEU A 114 -3.86 -9.83 -0.21
CA LEU A 114 -3.81 -10.61 1.03
C LEU A 114 -2.51 -11.39 1.13
N ILE A 115 -2.10 -11.96 0.02
CA ILE A 115 -0.92 -12.81 -0.11
C ILE A 115 -0.20 -12.53 -1.42
N VAL A 116 1.07 -12.86 -1.48
CA VAL A 116 1.88 -12.87 -2.69
C VAL A 116 2.76 -14.11 -2.71
N ASP A 117 2.94 -14.70 -3.90
CA ASP A 117 3.87 -15.79 -4.09
C ASP A 117 5.23 -15.23 -4.55
N ARG A 118 6.30 -15.56 -3.81
CA ARG A 118 7.70 -15.22 -4.14
C ARG A 118 8.49 -16.50 -4.33
N GLY A 119 8.58 -16.96 -5.56
CA GLY A 119 9.08 -18.28 -5.86
C GLY A 119 8.18 -19.33 -5.21
N ASP A 120 8.75 -20.19 -4.37
CA ASP A 120 8.03 -21.26 -3.68
C ASP A 120 7.46 -20.82 -2.30
N VAL A 121 7.67 -19.55 -1.92
CA VAL A 121 7.21 -19.03 -0.62
C VAL A 121 6.00 -18.13 -0.80
N ARG A 122 4.94 -18.43 -0.04
CA ARG A 122 3.75 -17.59 0.07
C ARG A 122 3.85 -16.68 1.28
N GLU A 123 3.75 -15.37 1.05
CA GLU A 123 3.88 -14.33 2.07
C GLU A 123 2.57 -13.56 2.22
N PHE A 124 2.25 -13.13 3.45
CA PHE A 124 1.16 -12.20 3.70
C PHE A 124 1.53 -10.80 3.25
N CYS A 125 0.51 -10.04 2.79
CA CYS A 125 0.62 -8.65 2.40
C CYS A 125 -0.18 -7.73 3.33
N ALA A 126 -0.09 -6.42 3.11
CA ALA A 126 -0.77 -5.41 3.92
C ALA A 126 -2.29 -5.60 3.96
N GLY A 127 -2.89 -6.15 2.90
CA GLY A 127 -4.32 -6.49 2.87
C GLY A 127 -4.74 -7.48 3.94
N SER A 128 -3.87 -8.42 4.34
CA SER A 128 -4.17 -9.34 5.44
C SER A 128 -4.26 -8.62 6.79
N VAL A 129 -3.39 -7.64 7.04
CA VAL A 129 -3.45 -6.81 8.26
C VAL A 129 -4.68 -5.90 8.22
N ALA A 130 -4.98 -5.33 7.05
CA ALA A 130 -6.15 -4.48 6.85
C ALA A 130 -7.46 -5.23 7.12
N LYS A 131 -7.55 -6.50 6.68
CA LYS A 131 -8.70 -7.37 6.95
C LYS A 131 -8.89 -7.62 8.45
N ILE A 132 -7.81 -7.89 9.18
CA ILE A 132 -7.87 -8.02 10.64
C ILE A 132 -8.39 -6.73 11.28
N PHE A 133 -7.93 -5.57 10.79
CA PHE A 133 -8.42 -4.30 11.30
C PHE A 133 -9.91 -4.09 11.08
N GLU A 134 -10.47 -4.54 9.94
CA GLU A 134 -11.92 -4.53 9.69
C GLU A 134 -12.66 -5.50 10.62
N GLU A 135 -12.12 -6.70 10.87
CA GLU A 135 -12.71 -7.72 11.76
C GLU A 135 -12.85 -7.23 13.21
N ILE A 136 -11.95 -6.35 13.66
CA ILE A 136 -12.06 -5.69 14.98
C ILE A 136 -12.90 -4.40 14.95
N GLY A 137 -13.61 -4.13 13.86
CA GLY A 137 -14.53 -2.99 13.70
C GLY A 137 -13.89 -1.71 13.18
N GLY A 138 -12.65 -1.77 12.69
CA GLY A 138 -11.95 -0.63 12.10
C GLY A 138 -12.41 -0.30 10.68
N LYS A 139 -12.08 0.91 10.22
CA LYS A 139 -12.36 1.36 8.84
C LYS A 139 -11.07 1.51 8.06
N VAL A 140 -10.98 0.83 6.93
CA VAL A 140 -9.80 0.83 6.06
C VAL A 140 -10.05 1.66 4.81
N ILE A 141 -9.01 2.41 4.40
CA ILE A 141 -8.95 3.12 3.12
C ILE A 141 -7.94 2.36 2.26
N TYR A 142 -8.44 1.72 1.20
CA TYR A 142 -7.63 0.87 0.34
C TYR A 142 -7.11 1.60 -0.90
N PHE A 143 -5.84 1.35 -1.22
CA PHE A 143 -5.18 1.77 -2.46
C PHE A 143 -4.61 0.57 -3.20
N GLY A 144 -4.82 0.53 -4.51
CA GLY A 144 -4.42 -0.58 -5.36
C GLY A 144 -5.60 -1.31 -5.99
N LYS A 145 -5.32 -2.22 -6.90
CA LYS A 145 -6.33 -3.07 -7.54
C LYS A 145 -7.01 -3.96 -6.50
N PRO A 146 -8.33 -4.15 -6.51
CA PRO A 146 -9.31 -3.66 -7.47
C PRO A 146 -9.94 -2.30 -7.12
N TYR A 147 -9.39 -1.54 -6.21
CA TYR A 147 -9.99 -0.29 -5.72
C TYR A 147 -9.80 0.89 -6.69
N PRO A 148 -10.82 1.78 -6.82
CA PRO A 148 -10.82 2.86 -7.80
C PRO A 148 -9.61 3.82 -7.79
N PRO A 149 -8.99 4.17 -6.64
CA PRO A 149 -7.95 5.20 -6.61
C PRO A 149 -6.78 4.97 -7.56
N VAL A 150 -6.32 3.71 -7.73
CA VAL A 150 -5.18 3.42 -8.63
C VAL A 150 -5.58 3.56 -10.09
N TYR A 151 -6.82 3.22 -10.45
CA TYR A 151 -7.31 3.39 -11.81
C TYR A 151 -7.55 4.86 -12.15
N ASN A 152 -8.08 5.64 -11.21
CA ASN A 152 -8.29 7.08 -11.39
C ASN A 152 -6.96 7.84 -11.57
N LEU A 153 -5.89 7.36 -10.93
CA LEU A 153 -4.56 7.92 -11.11
C LEU A 153 -3.97 7.57 -12.49
N SER A 154 -4.23 6.36 -12.98
CA SER A 154 -3.51 5.78 -14.11
C SER A 154 -3.97 6.27 -15.47
N ALA A 155 -5.21 6.69 -15.62
CA ALA A 155 -5.71 7.06 -16.94
C ALA A 155 -6.93 7.98 -16.84
N ASN A 156 -6.98 8.95 -17.73
CA ASN A 156 -8.25 9.59 -18.09
C ASN A 156 -9.01 8.63 -19.03
N ILE A 157 -9.71 7.66 -18.44
CA ILE A 157 -10.44 6.60 -19.17
C ILE A 157 -11.86 7.00 -19.58
N ASN A 158 -12.30 8.19 -19.21
CA ASN A 158 -13.65 8.67 -19.52
C ASN A 158 -13.88 8.65 -21.04
N GLY A 159 -14.87 7.87 -21.48
CA GLY A 159 -15.25 7.74 -22.89
C GLY A 159 -14.29 6.90 -23.75
N LYS A 160 -13.35 6.17 -23.16
CA LYS A 160 -12.42 5.27 -23.87
C LYS A 160 -12.76 3.80 -23.63
N ASN A 161 -12.54 2.98 -24.66
CA ASN A 161 -12.51 1.53 -24.52
C ASN A 161 -11.18 1.12 -23.91
N VAL A 162 -11.20 0.42 -22.78
CA VAL A 162 -10.00 -0.01 -22.05
C VAL A 162 -9.96 -1.54 -22.00
N LEU A 163 -8.84 -2.11 -22.45
CA LEU A 163 -8.55 -3.52 -22.29
C LEU A 163 -7.63 -3.69 -21.07
N CYS A 164 -8.06 -4.45 -20.07
CA CYS A 164 -7.25 -4.85 -18.93
C CYS A 164 -6.70 -6.26 -19.16
N ILE A 165 -5.40 -6.45 -18.89
CA ILE A 165 -4.73 -7.74 -18.95
C ILE A 165 -4.05 -7.97 -17.60
N GLY A 166 -4.30 -9.12 -16.97
CA GLY A 166 -3.73 -9.49 -15.68
C GLY A 166 -3.83 -10.99 -15.44
N ASP A 167 -3.11 -11.46 -14.43
CA ASP A 167 -3.08 -12.85 -13.98
C ASP A 167 -4.23 -13.21 -13.02
N ASN A 168 -4.85 -12.18 -12.44
CA ASN A 168 -5.95 -12.32 -11.49
C ASN A 168 -7.08 -11.36 -11.88
N MET A 169 -8.28 -11.87 -12.10
CA MET A 169 -9.50 -11.13 -12.47
C MET A 169 -10.50 -11.10 -11.33
#